data_99d59c72830c3ade2c9388c186169b6a
#
_entry.id   99d59c72830c3ade2c9388c186169b6a
#
_cell.length_a   1.000
_cell.length_b   1.000
_cell.length_c   1.000
_cell.angle_alpha   90.00
_cell.angle_beta   90.00
_cell.angle_gamma   90.00
#
_symmetry.space_group_name_H-M   'P 1'
#
loop_
_entity.id
_entity.type
_entity.pdbx_description
1 polymer ?
#
loop_
_entity_poly.entity_id
_entity_poly.type
_entity_poly.pdbx_seq_one_letter_code
_entity_poly.pdbx_strand_id
1 'polypeptide(L)'
;NAVLDTLVAATKPTGVVVIVSIWSHPATVNVHSVVMKELDVRGTIAYCNDHAETIKLVEEGKINLEPFITQRIKLGDLISQGFETLIHNNESAVKIVVNPNL
;
A
#
# COMPACT_ATOMS: atom_id res chain seq x y z
N ASN A 1 14.23 -3.81 -2.89
CA ASN A 1 14.67 -5.20 -2.66
C ASN A 1 15.07 -5.46 -1.20
N ALA A 2 15.66 -4.46 -0.48
CA ALA A 2 16.13 -4.66 0.90
C ALA A 2 15.07 -5.28 1.83
N VAL A 3 13.82 -4.83 1.77
CA VAL A 3 12.72 -5.38 2.58
C VAL A 3 12.44 -6.85 2.23
N LEU A 4 12.44 -7.21 0.93
CA LEU A 4 12.23 -8.59 0.49
C LEU A 4 13.35 -9.51 0.98
N ASP A 5 14.59 -9.07 0.86
CA ASP A 5 15.75 -9.83 1.37
C ASP A 5 15.68 -10.02 2.89
N THR A 6 15.28 -8.98 3.62
CA THR A 6 15.07 -9.06 5.07
C THR A 6 13.96 -10.04 5.43
N LEU A 7 12.83 -10.02 4.71
CA LEU A 7 11.73 -10.97 4.93
C LEU A 7 12.16 -12.42 4.72
N VAL A 8 12.85 -12.70 3.61
CA VAL A 8 13.35 -14.04 3.32
C VAL A 8 14.37 -14.49 4.38
N ALA A 9 15.26 -13.58 4.82
CA ALA A 9 16.24 -13.87 5.84
C ALA A 9 15.60 -14.13 7.22
N ALA A 10 14.60 -13.34 7.61
CA ALA A 10 13.94 -13.45 8.91
C ALA A 10 12.92 -14.59 9.01
N THR A 11 12.39 -15.07 7.88
CA THR A 11 11.40 -16.15 7.88
C THR A 11 12.04 -17.46 8.32
N LYS A 12 11.39 -18.15 9.26
CA LYS A 12 11.82 -19.46 9.74
C LYS A 12 11.76 -20.51 8.61
N PRO A 13 12.51 -21.61 8.70
CA PRO A 13 12.36 -22.75 7.79
C PRO A 13 10.91 -23.22 7.68
N THR A 14 10.48 -23.62 6.48
CA THR A 14 9.11 -24.00 6.11
C THR A 14 8.07 -22.88 6.33
N GLY A 15 8.52 -21.65 6.50
CA GLY A 15 7.66 -20.49 6.70
C GLY A 15 7.05 -19.97 5.39
N VAL A 16 6.05 -19.08 5.52
CA VAL A 16 5.35 -18.46 4.39
C VAL A 16 5.74 -16.98 4.29
N VAL A 17 6.13 -16.54 3.11
CA VAL A 17 6.34 -15.13 2.74
C VAL A 17 5.21 -14.72 1.82
N VAL A 18 4.40 -13.74 2.22
CA VAL A 18 3.33 -13.20 1.38
C VAL A 18 3.76 -11.83 0.85
N ILE A 19 3.78 -11.71 -0.47
CA ILE A 19 4.15 -10.49 -1.19
C ILE A 19 2.86 -9.76 -1.59
N VAL A 20 2.66 -8.56 -1.02
CA VAL A 20 1.50 -7.69 -1.30
C VAL A 20 1.89 -6.42 -2.05
N SER A 21 3.19 -6.19 -2.27
CA SER A 21 3.73 -5.00 -2.93
C SER A 21 3.83 -5.19 -4.44
N ILE A 22 3.69 -4.08 -5.16
CA ILE A 22 3.94 -4.01 -6.60
C ILE A 22 5.22 -3.20 -6.81
N TRP A 23 6.11 -3.70 -7.67
CA TRP A 23 7.35 -3.02 -8.05
C TRP A 23 7.23 -2.40 -9.44
N SER A 24 7.81 -1.23 -9.62
CA SER A 24 7.94 -0.59 -10.94
C SER A 24 8.94 -1.31 -11.87
N HIS A 25 9.86 -2.08 -11.27
CA HIS A 25 10.88 -2.86 -11.96
C HIS A 25 10.96 -4.27 -11.36
N PRO A 26 11.45 -5.26 -12.08
CA PRO A 26 11.63 -6.62 -11.55
C PRO A 26 12.42 -6.61 -10.24
N ALA A 27 11.89 -7.28 -9.23
CA ALA A 27 12.57 -7.44 -7.95
C ALA A 27 13.57 -8.61 -8.03
N THR A 28 14.68 -8.48 -7.29
CA THR A 28 15.64 -9.56 -7.08
C THR A 28 15.33 -10.26 -5.76
N VAL A 29 15.34 -11.58 -5.75
CA VAL A 29 15.17 -12.39 -4.54
C VAL A 29 16.28 -13.42 -4.44
N ASN A 30 16.78 -13.65 -3.22
CA ASN A 30 17.74 -14.72 -2.95
C ASN A 30 17.04 -16.09 -2.99
N VAL A 31 16.95 -16.67 -4.18
CA VAL A 31 16.32 -17.98 -4.41
C VAL A 31 17.03 -19.09 -3.63
N HIS A 32 18.36 -19.00 -3.44
CA HIS A 32 19.10 -19.98 -2.63
C HIS A 32 18.53 -20.05 -1.20
N SER A 33 18.28 -18.91 -0.57
CA SER A 33 17.68 -18.88 0.76
C SER A 33 16.26 -19.42 0.80
N VAL A 34 15.47 -19.20 -0.27
CA VAL A 34 14.12 -19.77 -0.41
C VAL A 34 14.19 -21.30 -0.42
N VAL A 35 15.10 -21.87 -1.22
CA VAL A 35 15.27 -23.32 -1.34
C VAL A 35 15.83 -23.93 -0.05
N MET A 36 16.87 -23.34 0.52
CA MET A 36 17.52 -23.89 1.73
C MET A 36 16.64 -23.87 2.96
N LYS A 37 15.63 -22.99 2.99
CA LYS A 37 14.67 -22.91 4.09
C LYS A 37 13.31 -23.53 3.73
N GLU A 38 13.14 -24.08 2.53
CA GLU A 38 11.88 -24.66 2.05
C GLU A 38 10.70 -23.65 2.20
N LEU A 39 10.94 -22.35 1.83
CA LEU A 39 9.94 -21.31 2.01
C LEU A 39 8.82 -21.41 0.96
N ASP A 40 7.60 -21.19 1.42
CA ASP A 40 6.44 -20.96 0.55
C ASP A 40 6.35 -19.44 0.27
N VAL A 41 6.52 -19.05 -1.00
CA VAL A 41 6.44 -17.65 -1.42
C VAL A 41 5.19 -17.46 -2.25
N ARG A 42 4.28 -16.60 -1.76
CA ARG A 42 2.98 -16.32 -2.36
C ARG A 42 2.85 -14.86 -2.72
N GLY A 43 2.22 -14.59 -3.86
CA GLY A 43 1.77 -13.25 -4.22
C GLY A 43 0.28 -13.09 -3.92
N THR A 44 -0.13 -11.86 -3.63
CA THR A 44 -1.53 -11.45 -3.60
C THR A 44 -1.66 -10.06 -4.20
N ILE A 45 -2.80 -9.75 -4.77
CA ILE A 45 -3.06 -8.44 -5.34
C ILE A 45 -4.43 -7.93 -4.93
N ALA A 46 -4.47 -6.64 -4.60
CA ALA A 46 -5.69 -5.90 -4.25
C ALA A 46 -6.50 -6.57 -3.13
N TYR A 47 -7.78 -6.70 -3.33
CA TYR A 47 -8.76 -7.13 -2.34
C TYR A 47 -9.88 -7.90 -3.03
N CYS A 48 -10.61 -8.70 -2.26
CA CYS A 48 -11.76 -9.46 -2.75
C CYS A 48 -12.94 -9.25 -1.79
N ASN A 49 -13.96 -8.51 -2.26
CA ASN A 49 -15.21 -8.22 -1.53
C ASN A 49 -15.05 -7.45 -0.20
N ASP A 50 -13.90 -6.83 0.06
CA ASP A 50 -13.60 -6.17 1.35
C ASP A 50 -14.26 -4.79 1.50
N HIS A 51 -14.75 -4.18 0.39
CA HIS A 51 -15.29 -2.82 0.41
C HIS A 51 -16.51 -2.66 1.31
N ALA A 52 -17.46 -3.59 1.22
CA ALA A 52 -18.69 -3.51 2.02
C ALA A 52 -18.42 -3.62 3.52
N GLU A 53 -17.51 -4.51 3.91
CA GLU A 53 -17.09 -4.66 5.30
C GLU A 53 -16.32 -3.43 5.79
N THR A 54 -15.42 -2.90 4.97
CA THR A 54 -14.66 -1.68 5.29
C THR A 54 -15.59 -0.48 5.51
N ILE A 55 -16.58 -0.27 4.61
CA ILE A 55 -17.58 0.79 4.76
C ILE A 55 -18.35 0.63 6.08
N LYS A 56 -18.79 -0.58 6.40
CA LYS A 56 -19.49 -0.87 7.65
C LYS A 56 -18.64 -0.56 8.89
N LEU A 57 -17.34 -0.88 8.88
CA LEU A 57 -16.42 -0.55 9.97
C LEU A 57 -16.29 0.96 10.17
N VAL A 58 -16.31 1.73 9.09
CA VAL A 58 -16.31 3.21 9.16
C VAL A 58 -17.63 3.74 9.71
N GLU A 59 -18.78 3.24 9.23
CA GLU A 59 -20.11 3.62 9.70
C GLU A 59 -20.32 3.30 11.19
N GLU A 60 -19.77 2.19 11.66
CA GLU A 60 -19.79 1.79 13.07
C GLU A 60 -18.79 2.58 13.95
N GLY A 61 -18.01 3.49 13.36
CA GLY A 61 -16.99 4.27 14.07
C GLY A 61 -15.78 3.47 14.54
N LYS A 62 -15.60 2.24 14.05
CA LYS A 62 -14.44 1.40 14.38
C LYS A 62 -13.18 1.82 13.65
N ILE A 63 -13.32 2.48 12.49
CA ILE A 63 -12.24 3.05 11.70
C ILE A 63 -12.52 4.53 11.49
N ASN A 64 -11.58 5.40 11.84
CA ASN A 64 -11.63 6.82 11.54
C ASN A 64 -10.70 7.13 10.36
N LEU A 65 -11.26 7.59 9.24
CA LEU A 65 -10.51 7.92 8.02
C LEU A 65 -10.04 9.37 7.97
N GLU A 66 -10.57 10.27 8.81
CA GLU A 66 -10.22 11.69 8.79
C GLU A 66 -8.72 11.97 8.93
N PRO A 67 -7.96 11.29 9.81
CA PRO A 67 -6.53 11.51 9.92
C PRO A 67 -5.71 11.20 8.66
N PHE A 68 -6.28 10.40 7.74
CA PHE A 68 -5.61 10.06 6.49
C PHE A 68 -5.87 11.06 5.37
N ILE A 69 -6.90 11.91 5.49
CA ILE A 69 -7.22 12.95 4.52
C ILE A 69 -6.38 14.19 4.84
N THR A 70 -5.24 14.29 4.16
CA THR A 70 -4.30 15.40 4.40
C THR A 70 -4.70 16.69 3.71
N GLN A 71 -5.50 16.60 2.64
CA GLN A 71 -5.94 17.77 1.90
C GLN A 71 -7.28 17.53 1.20
N ARG A 72 -8.12 18.58 1.16
CA ARG A 72 -9.34 18.64 0.34
C ARG A 72 -9.23 19.81 -0.61
N ILE A 73 -9.33 19.56 -1.89
CA ILE A 73 -9.14 20.56 -2.95
C ILE A 73 -10.35 20.63 -3.90
N LYS A 74 -10.46 21.75 -4.62
CA LYS A 74 -11.43 21.91 -5.71
C LYS A 74 -10.96 21.21 -6.97
N LEU A 75 -11.87 20.91 -7.86
CA LEU A 75 -11.53 20.32 -9.16
C LEU A 75 -10.56 21.19 -9.97
N GLY A 76 -10.75 22.53 -9.93
CA GLY A 76 -9.85 23.48 -10.62
C GLY A 76 -8.39 23.45 -10.11
N ASP A 77 -8.19 23.00 -8.88
CA ASP A 77 -6.85 22.93 -8.25
C ASP A 77 -6.19 21.55 -8.40
N LEU A 78 -6.82 20.62 -9.13
CA LEU A 78 -6.35 19.24 -9.27
C LEU A 78 -4.89 19.14 -9.71
N ILE A 79 -4.47 19.96 -10.67
CA ILE A 79 -3.08 19.95 -11.15
C ILE A 79 -2.17 20.57 -10.10
N SER A 80 -2.44 21.82 -9.69
CA SER A 80 -1.52 22.63 -8.87
C SER A 80 -1.42 22.18 -7.42
N GLN A 81 -2.49 21.68 -6.83
CA GLN A 81 -2.52 21.23 -5.42
C GLN A 81 -2.66 19.73 -5.27
N GLY A 82 -3.09 19.03 -6.31
CA GLY A 82 -3.18 17.58 -6.33
C GLY A 82 -1.90 16.94 -6.85
N PHE A 83 -1.72 16.90 -8.16
CA PHE A 83 -0.60 16.20 -8.79
C PHE A 83 0.76 16.80 -8.47
N GLU A 84 0.91 18.13 -8.47
CA GLU A 84 2.18 18.77 -8.12
C GLU A 84 2.60 18.43 -6.67
N THR A 85 1.65 18.38 -5.73
CA THR A 85 1.93 17.97 -4.35
C THR A 85 2.41 16.52 -4.29
N LEU A 86 1.74 15.60 -5.00
CA LEU A 86 2.11 14.19 -5.00
C LEU A 86 3.45 13.91 -5.70
N ILE A 87 3.83 14.73 -6.66
CA ILE A 87 5.09 14.57 -7.39
C ILE A 87 6.27 15.16 -6.61
N HIS A 88 6.09 16.37 -6.05
CA HIS A 88 7.20 17.15 -5.51
C HIS A 88 7.22 17.24 -3.99
N ASN A 89 6.12 16.90 -3.31
CA ASN A 89 5.97 17.05 -1.85
C ASN A 89 5.13 15.92 -1.24
N ASN A 90 5.32 14.70 -1.71
CA ASN A 90 4.53 13.53 -1.32
C ASN A 90 4.70 13.12 0.15
N GLU A 91 5.79 13.51 0.80
CA GLU A 91 6.04 13.22 2.21
C GLU A 91 4.98 13.82 3.15
N SER A 92 4.33 14.91 2.70
CA SER A 92 3.26 15.60 3.44
C SER A 92 1.84 15.13 3.07
N ALA A 93 1.70 14.27 2.05
CA ALA A 93 0.41 13.91 1.47
C ALA A 93 0.14 12.40 1.56
N VAL A 94 -0.81 12.01 2.41
CA VAL A 94 -1.33 10.63 2.47
C VAL A 94 -2.50 10.45 1.50
N LYS A 95 -3.50 11.32 1.58
CA LYS A 95 -4.69 11.29 0.72
C LYS A 95 -5.16 12.72 0.41
N ILE A 96 -5.22 13.04 -0.87
CA ILE A 96 -5.82 14.28 -1.35
C ILE A 96 -7.20 13.95 -1.93
N VAL A 97 -8.25 14.56 -1.38
CA VAL A 97 -9.62 14.38 -1.84
C VAL A 97 -10.02 15.57 -2.69
N VAL A 98 -10.54 15.31 -3.89
CA VAL A 98 -11.03 16.33 -4.81
C VAL A 98 -12.55 16.42 -4.70
N ASN A 99 -13.07 17.60 -4.37
CA ASN A 99 -14.51 17.87 -4.35
C ASN A 99 -14.91 18.70 -5.58
N PRO A 100 -15.68 18.15 -6.51
CA PRO A 100 -16.09 18.86 -7.72
C PRO A 100 -17.11 19.98 -7.47
N ASN A 101 -17.72 20.02 -6.27
CA ASN A 101 -18.76 20.95 -5.90
C ASN A 101 -18.30 22.11 -5.00
N LEU A 102 -16.98 22.25 -4.81
CA LEU A 102 -16.38 23.37 -4.07
C LEU A 102 -15.96 24.50 -5.02
#